data_4b4e8823dc35a9ddf190a7a122bc9cac
#
_entry.id   4b4e8823dc35a9ddf190a7a122bc9cac
#
_cell.length_a   1.000
_cell.length_b   1.000
_cell.length_c   1.000
_cell.angle_alpha   90.00
_cell.angle_beta   90.00
_cell.angle_gamma   90.00
#
_symmetry.space_group_name_H-M   'P 1'
#
loop_
_entity.id
_entity.type
_entity.pdbx_description
1 polymer ?
#
loop_
_entity_poly.entity_id
_entity_poly.type
_entity_poly.pdbx_seq_one_letter_code
_entity_poly.pdbx_strand_id
1 'polypeptide(L)'
;MSGEGNITVWINSPGGDCVAAAQIYNMLKEYSGDVVVKIDGLAASAASVIAMAGDKVVMSPVAMMMIHNPVTQTWGDRVDMQKAMAMLDEVKESIINAYEIKTGMSRTKLAHLMDSETWMDARSAKSLGFADEIIGVVDENIPQAGNMMFSETKVMNSLATAIAKRCRIQPPEPKEEPKPINTVKADSLKERLFLMKTWRD
;
A
#
# COMPACT_ATOMS: atom_id res chain seq x y z
N MET A 1 -24.58 21.73 6.65
CA MET A 1 -23.69 22.70 7.31
C MET A 1 -24.00 24.08 6.80
N SER A 2 -24.37 25.02 7.66
CA SER A 2 -24.68 26.40 7.28
C SER A 2 -23.50 27.30 7.69
N GLY A 3 -22.47 27.34 6.86
CA GLY A 3 -21.34 28.25 7.00
C GLY A 3 -21.24 29.10 5.72
N GLU A 4 -21.06 30.40 5.86
CA GLU A 4 -20.74 31.30 4.73
C GLU A 4 -19.21 31.41 4.65
N GLY A 5 -18.60 30.94 3.56
CA GLY A 5 -17.18 31.08 3.27
C GLY A 5 -16.49 29.76 2.92
N ASN A 6 -15.26 29.88 2.43
CA ASN A 6 -14.48 28.72 2.00
C ASN A 6 -13.89 28.00 3.24
N ILE A 7 -13.84 26.66 3.17
CA ILE A 7 -13.26 25.86 4.24
C ILE A 7 -12.01 25.11 3.75
N THR A 8 -11.10 24.85 4.68
CA THR A 8 -9.95 23.99 4.42
C THR A 8 -10.02 22.77 5.33
N VAL A 9 -9.99 21.61 4.71
CA VAL A 9 -9.96 20.30 5.40
C VAL A 9 -8.55 19.74 5.33
N TRP A 10 -7.92 19.56 6.48
CA TRP A 10 -6.59 18.94 6.56
C TRP A 10 -6.74 17.45 6.81
N ILE A 11 -6.02 16.64 6.03
CA ILE A 11 -6.06 15.17 6.10
C ILE A 11 -4.66 14.63 6.39
N ASN A 12 -4.57 13.86 7.48
CA ASN A 12 -3.46 12.96 7.78
C ASN A 12 -4.06 11.71 8.46
N SER A 13 -4.43 10.70 7.65
CA SER A 13 -5.18 9.54 8.12
C SER A 13 -4.90 8.29 7.31
N PRO A 14 -4.77 7.12 7.96
CA PRO A 14 -4.68 5.82 7.29
C PRO A 14 -6.02 5.32 6.74
N GLY A 15 -7.12 6.04 6.98
CA GLY A 15 -8.47 5.61 6.62
C GLY A 15 -9.27 5.08 7.80
N GLY A 16 -10.22 4.19 7.51
CA GLY A 16 -11.14 3.63 8.50
C GLY A 16 -12.43 3.14 7.86
N ASP A 17 -13.56 3.47 8.47
CA ASP A 17 -14.88 3.05 8.02
C ASP A 17 -15.31 3.74 6.73
N CYS A 18 -15.64 2.94 5.69
CA CYS A 18 -16.02 3.44 4.37
C CYS A 18 -17.39 4.14 4.37
N VAL A 19 -18.33 3.73 5.25
CA VAL A 19 -19.67 4.34 5.34
C VAL A 19 -19.56 5.72 5.99
N ALA A 20 -18.77 5.83 7.06
CA ALA A 20 -18.48 7.12 7.67
C ALA A 20 -17.76 8.08 6.70
N ALA A 21 -16.82 7.56 5.90
CA ALA A 21 -16.14 8.34 4.88
C ALA A 21 -17.09 8.84 3.79
N ALA A 22 -18.01 8.00 3.33
CA ALA A 22 -19.04 8.38 2.35
C ALA A 22 -19.95 9.47 2.91
N GLN A 23 -20.32 9.41 4.18
CA GLN A 23 -21.11 10.48 4.82
C GLN A 23 -20.33 11.80 4.86
N ILE A 24 -19.06 11.77 5.29
CA ILE A 24 -18.21 12.97 5.32
C ILE A 24 -18.03 13.53 3.90
N TYR A 25 -17.79 12.69 2.90
CA TYR A 25 -17.71 13.07 1.50
C TYR A 25 -18.97 13.85 1.07
N ASN A 26 -20.16 13.31 1.32
CA ASN A 26 -21.42 13.96 0.97
C ASN A 26 -21.61 15.28 1.69
N MET A 27 -21.33 15.34 2.98
CA MET A 27 -21.43 16.58 3.77
C MET A 27 -20.51 17.69 3.22
N LEU A 28 -19.31 17.33 2.74
CA LEU A 28 -18.39 18.26 2.12
C LEU A 28 -18.86 18.70 0.73
N LYS A 29 -19.43 17.77 -0.06
CA LYS A 29 -20.01 18.09 -1.38
C LYS A 29 -21.26 18.96 -1.31
N GLU A 30 -22.03 18.86 -0.23
CA GLU A 30 -23.23 19.70 0.02
C GLU A 30 -22.88 21.05 0.68
N TYR A 31 -21.61 21.28 0.98
CA TYR A 31 -21.20 22.57 1.57
C TYR A 31 -21.33 23.68 0.55
N SER A 32 -21.86 24.85 0.96
CA SER A 32 -22.18 25.96 0.07
C SER A 32 -20.99 26.81 -0.39
N GLY A 33 -19.85 26.74 0.33
CA GLY A 33 -18.60 27.43 -0.02
C GLY A 33 -17.59 26.46 -0.66
N ASP A 34 -16.47 26.98 -1.16
CA ASP A 34 -15.41 26.13 -1.69
C ASP A 34 -14.75 25.28 -0.59
N VAL A 35 -14.51 24.02 -0.89
CA VAL A 35 -13.82 23.07 -0.02
C VAL A 35 -12.42 22.81 -0.57
N VAL A 36 -11.40 23.29 0.14
CA VAL A 36 -10.00 22.98 -0.16
C VAL A 36 -9.53 21.86 0.75
N VAL A 37 -9.19 20.70 0.18
CA VAL A 37 -8.57 19.60 0.93
C VAL A 37 -7.05 19.72 0.86
N LYS A 38 -6.39 19.66 2.01
CA LYS A 38 -4.93 19.66 2.11
C LYS A 38 -4.45 18.36 2.76
N ILE A 39 -3.61 17.62 2.02
CA ILE A 39 -2.98 16.39 2.50
C ILE A 39 -1.54 16.73 2.86
N ASP A 40 -1.24 16.76 4.16
CA ASP A 40 0.07 17.13 4.69
C ASP A 40 0.92 15.93 5.16
N GLY A 41 0.31 14.77 5.32
CA GLY A 41 0.97 13.52 5.63
C GLY A 41 0.46 12.36 4.78
N LEU A 42 -0.67 11.79 5.15
CA LEU A 42 -1.24 10.61 4.50
C LEU A 42 -2.74 10.77 4.27
N ALA A 43 -3.21 10.37 3.09
CA ALA A 43 -4.62 10.13 2.81
C ALA A 43 -4.77 8.72 2.24
N ALA A 44 -4.98 7.72 3.10
CA ALA A 44 -5.07 6.33 2.67
C ALA A 44 -6.46 5.77 2.84
N SER A 45 -6.84 4.82 1.96
CA SER A 45 -8.10 4.07 2.06
C SER A 45 -9.32 5.01 2.13
N ALA A 46 -10.19 4.87 3.11
CA ALA A 46 -11.36 5.73 3.33
C ALA A 46 -11.03 7.24 3.40
N ALA A 47 -9.84 7.62 3.87
CA ALA A 47 -9.42 9.03 3.89
C ALA A 47 -9.17 9.60 2.48
N SER A 48 -8.74 8.76 1.54
CA SER A 48 -8.60 9.19 0.14
C SER A 48 -9.96 9.47 -0.51
N VAL A 49 -11.01 8.74 -0.12
CA VAL A 49 -12.39 9.00 -0.56
C VAL A 49 -12.86 10.38 -0.07
N ILE A 50 -12.62 10.68 1.21
CA ILE A 50 -12.95 12.01 1.76
C ILE A 50 -12.21 13.11 1.00
N ALA A 51 -10.93 12.89 0.65
CA ALA A 51 -10.15 13.87 -0.09
C ALA A 51 -10.79 14.24 -1.46
N MET A 52 -11.46 13.28 -2.10
CA MET A 52 -12.13 13.51 -3.40
C MET A 52 -13.34 14.47 -3.29
N ALA A 53 -13.81 14.76 -2.09
CA ALA A 53 -14.87 15.74 -1.92
C ALA A 53 -14.40 17.19 -2.13
N GLY A 54 -13.10 17.45 -2.03
CA GLY A 54 -12.54 18.77 -2.25
C GLY A 54 -12.74 19.29 -3.66
N ASP A 55 -13.17 20.54 -3.78
CA ASP A 55 -13.17 21.26 -5.07
C ASP A 55 -11.71 21.41 -5.54
N LYS A 56 -10.82 21.65 -4.61
CA LYS A 56 -9.37 21.63 -4.81
C LYS A 56 -8.69 20.70 -3.81
N VAL A 57 -7.86 19.77 -4.31
CA VAL A 57 -7.03 18.85 -3.52
C VAL A 57 -5.56 19.23 -3.66
N VAL A 58 -4.93 19.61 -2.55
CA VAL A 58 -3.55 20.09 -2.49
C VAL A 58 -2.72 19.13 -1.66
N MET A 59 -1.61 18.65 -2.18
CA MET A 59 -0.70 17.74 -1.45
C MET A 59 0.60 18.42 -1.06
N SER A 60 1.10 18.12 0.13
CA SER A 60 2.49 18.41 0.49
C SER A 60 3.44 17.58 -0.39
N PRO A 61 4.63 18.09 -0.75
CA PRO A 61 5.60 17.33 -1.57
C PRO A 61 6.02 15.99 -0.97
N VAL A 62 5.88 15.84 0.35
CA VAL A 62 6.24 14.61 1.10
C VAL A 62 5.01 13.80 1.52
N ALA A 63 3.80 14.26 1.17
CA ALA A 63 2.57 13.55 1.48
C ALA A 63 2.38 12.33 0.56
N MET A 64 1.63 11.38 1.05
CA MET A 64 1.28 10.15 0.35
C MET A 64 -0.24 10.00 0.24
N MET A 65 -0.67 9.33 -0.80
CA MET A 65 -2.06 8.86 -0.95
C MET A 65 -2.05 7.36 -1.25
N MET A 66 -3.07 6.63 -0.75
CA MET A 66 -3.22 5.21 -1.07
C MET A 66 -4.68 4.86 -1.33
N ILE A 67 -4.89 4.08 -2.36
CA ILE A 67 -6.19 3.52 -2.71
C ILE A 67 -6.11 2.01 -2.82
N HIS A 68 -7.10 1.31 -2.30
CA HIS A 68 -7.22 -0.14 -2.34
C HIS A 68 -8.68 -0.59 -2.31
N ASN A 69 -8.91 -1.89 -2.45
CA ASN A 69 -10.23 -2.48 -2.30
C ASN A 69 -10.72 -2.40 -0.85
N PRO A 70 -12.03 -2.24 -0.63
CA PRO A 70 -12.59 -2.31 0.72
C PRO A 70 -12.36 -3.70 1.31
N VAL A 71 -12.17 -3.74 2.63
CA VAL A 71 -11.98 -4.98 3.39
C VAL A 71 -13.00 -5.08 4.51
N THR A 72 -13.38 -6.30 4.86
CA THR A 72 -14.25 -6.56 6.01
C THR A 72 -13.83 -7.82 6.74
N GLN A 73 -14.30 -7.97 7.96
CA GLN A 73 -14.23 -9.21 8.72
C GLN A 73 -15.65 -9.73 8.92
N THR A 74 -15.87 -11.01 8.63
CA THR A 74 -17.17 -11.63 8.82
C THR A 74 -17.03 -13.02 9.44
N TRP A 75 -18.07 -13.41 10.18
CA TRP A 75 -18.19 -14.70 10.85
C TRP A 75 -19.54 -15.27 10.48
N GLY A 76 -19.63 -16.52 10.22
CA GLY A 76 -20.88 -17.18 9.89
C GLY A 76 -20.69 -18.37 8.97
N ASP A 77 -21.78 -18.79 8.35
CA ASP A 77 -21.80 -19.87 7.40
C ASP A 77 -21.45 -19.40 5.97
N ARG A 78 -21.55 -20.32 5.01
CA ARG A 78 -21.28 -20.04 3.59
C ARG A 78 -22.15 -18.88 3.03
N VAL A 79 -23.40 -18.79 3.49
CA VAL A 79 -24.33 -17.75 3.02
C VAL A 79 -23.90 -16.38 3.54
N ASP A 80 -23.44 -16.31 4.78
CA ASP A 80 -22.93 -15.06 5.36
C ASP A 80 -21.65 -14.57 4.65
N MET A 81 -20.76 -15.50 4.28
CA MET A 81 -19.58 -15.17 3.47
C MET A 81 -19.98 -14.61 2.10
N GLN A 82 -20.97 -15.21 1.42
CA GLN A 82 -21.44 -14.73 0.13
C GLN A 82 -22.07 -13.32 0.24
N LYS A 83 -22.82 -13.04 1.29
CA LYS A 83 -23.38 -11.70 1.55
C LYS A 83 -22.26 -10.67 1.79
N ALA A 84 -21.23 -11.02 2.54
CA ALA A 84 -20.10 -10.13 2.78
C ALA A 84 -19.35 -9.83 1.49
N MET A 85 -19.13 -10.80 0.61
CA MET A 85 -18.52 -10.58 -0.71
C MET A 85 -19.37 -9.62 -1.55
N ALA A 86 -20.68 -9.84 -1.67
CA ALA A 86 -21.57 -8.98 -2.42
C ALA A 86 -21.57 -7.54 -1.86
N MET A 87 -21.54 -7.39 -0.53
CA MET A 87 -21.43 -6.08 0.10
C MET A 87 -20.13 -5.38 -0.25
N LEU A 88 -19.00 -6.09 -0.26
CA LEU A 88 -17.69 -5.51 -0.64
C LEU A 88 -17.69 -5.03 -2.09
N ASP A 89 -18.33 -5.76 -3.00
CA ASP A 89 -18.45 -5.37 -4.40
C ASP A 89 -19.23 -4.04 -4.53
N GLU A 90 -20.34 -3.89 -3.84
CA GLU A 90 -21.14 -2.65 -3.82
C GLU A 90 -20.37 -1.48 -3.19
N VAL A 91 -19.65 -1.71 -2.10
CA VAL A 91 -18.80 -0.69 -1.47
C VAL A 91 -17.67 -0.27 -2.43
N LYS A 92 -17.05 -1.22 -3.15
CA LYS A 92 -16.04 -0.93 -4.16
C LYS A 92 -16.58 -0.02 -5.26
N GLU A 93 -17.75 -0.33 -5.80
CA GLU A 93 -18.41 0.48 -6.83
C GLU A 93 -18.72 1.90 -6.32
N SER A 94 -19.18 2.02 -5.07
CA SER A 94 -19.42 3.32 -4.43
C SER A 94 -18.14 4.16 -4.31
N ILE A 95 -17.02 3.56 -3.92
CA ILE A 95 -15.72 4.21 -3.82
C ILE A 95 -15.24 4.67 -5.22
N ILE A 96 -15.38 3.81 -6.22
CA ILE A 96 -15.02 4.12 -7.61
C ILE A 96 -15.78 5.36 -8.12
N ASN A 97 -17.04 5.55 -7.75
CA ASN A 97 -17.81 6.74 -8.12
C ASN A 97 -17.10 8.03 -7.67
N ALA A 98 -16.63 8.09 -6.44
CA ALA A 98 -15.92 9.27 -5.91
C ALA A 98 -14.61 9.54 -6.67
N TYR A 99 -13.86 8.48 -6.98
CA TYR A 99 -12.61 8.60 -7.75
C TYR A 99 -12.86 8.98 -9.20
N GLU A 100 -13.87 8.40 -9.85
CA GLU A 100 -14.24 8.71 -11.24
C GLU A 100 -14.64 10.17 -11.40
N ILE A 101 -15.49 10.68 -10.50
CA ILE A 101 -15.94 12.09 -10.51
C ILE A 101 -14.74 13.05 -10.38
N LYS A 102 -13.77 12.73 -9.51
CA LYS A 102 -12.61 13.61 -9.28
C LYS A 102 -11.56 13.50 -10.38
N THR A 103 -11.23 12.28 -10.81
CA THR A 103 -10.08 12.03 -11.69
C THR A 103 -10.43 12.00 -13.18
N GLY A 104 -11.69 11.76 -13.52
CA GLY A 104 -12.14 11.52 -14.90
C GLY A 104 -11.62 10.21 -15.50
N MET A 105 -10.99 9.35 -14.73
CA MET A 105 -10.49 8.05 -15.20
C MET A 105 -11.63 7.06 -15.40
N SER A 106 -11.43 6.09 -16.32
CA SER A 106 -12.39 4.99 -16.51
C SER A 106 -12.45 4.08 -15.26
N ARG A 107 -13.64 3.56 -14.98
CA ARG A 107 -13.89 2.62 -13.86
C ARG A 107 -12.95 1.41 -13.89
N THR A 108 -12.70 0.87 -15.07
CA THR A 108 -11.76 -0.26 -15.25
C THR A 108 -10.35 0.08 -14.78
N LYS A 109 -9.86 1.29 -15.11
CA LYS A 109 -8.53 1.74 -14.67
C LYS A 109 -8.50 1.96 -13.16
N LEU A 110 -9.54 2.57 -12.60
CA LEU A 110 -9.67 2.78 -11.15
C LEU A 110 -9.75 1.46 -10.39
N ALA A 111 -10.56 0.49 -10.88
CA ALA A 111 -10.63 -0.85 -10.29
C ALA A 111 -9.26 -1.54 -10.29
N HIS A 112 -8.51 -1.46 -11.38
CA HIS A 112 -7.17 -2.04 -11.46
C HIS A 112 -6.18 -1.38 -10.48
N LEU A 113 -6.24 -0.06 -10.31
CA LEU A 113 -5.42 0.66 -9.31
C LEU A 113 -5.77 0.23 -7.88
N MET A 114 -7.06 0.04 -7.59
CA MET A 114 -7.51 -0.45 -6.28
C MET A 114 -7.12 -1.91 -6.04
N ASP A 115 -7.27 -2.78 -7.04
CA ASP A 115 -6.86 -4.20 -6.98
C ASP A 115 -5.36 -4.35 -6.69
N SER A 116 -4.56 -3.39 -7.16
CA SER A 116 -3.11 -3.38 -7.01
C SER A 116 -2.64 -2.69 -5.73
N GLU A 117 -3.54 -2.20 -4.87
CA GLU A 117 -3.20 -1.36 -3.72
C GLU A 117 -2.19 -0.28 -4.12
N THR A 118 -2.69 0.79 -4.72
CA THR A 118 -1.82 1.81 -5.31
C THR A 118 -1.45 2.89 -4.31
N TRP A 119 -0.16 2.98 -4.03
CA TRP A 119 0.45 4.08 -3.28
C TRP A 119 0.98 5.13 -4.23
N MET A 120 0.68 6.40 -3.94
CA MET A 120 1.03 7.55 -4.77
C MET A 120 1.74 8.60 -3.93
N ASP A 121 2.88 9.09 -4.43
CA ASP A 121 3.44 10.34 -3.98
C ASP A 121 2.63 11.53 -4.56
N ALA A 122 2.95 12.76 -4.15
CA ALA A 122 2.22 13.94 -4.59
C ALA A 122 2.22 14.13 -6.12
N ARG A 123 3.31 13.74 -6.81
CA ARG A 123 3.42 13.87 -8.26
C ARG A 123 2.57 12.84 -8.99
N SER A 124 2.62 11.60 -8.53
CA SER A 124 1.80 10.51 -9.08
C SER A 124 0.32 10.77 -8.85
N ALA A 125 -0.07 11.23 -7.65
CA ALA A 125 -1.45 11.61 -7.34
C ALA A 125 -1.93 12.74 -8.27
N LYS A 126 -1.11 13.77 -8.50
CA LYS A 126 -1.44 14.86 -9.44
C LYS A 126 -1.54 14.35 -10.88
N SER A 127 -0.59 13.54 -11.34
CA SER A 127 -0.59 13.01 -12.71
C SER A 127 -1.80 12.12 -13.01
N LEU A 128 -2.34 11.45 -11.99
CA LEU A 128 -3.53 10.60 -12.08
C LEU A 128 -4.84 11.36 -11.79
N GLY A 129 -4.76 12.66 -11.47
CA GLY A 129 -5.94 13.49 -11.22
C GLY A 129 -6.54 13.39 -9.81
N PHE A 130 -5.91 12.69 -8.88
CA PHE A 130 -6.32 12.64 -7.47
C PHE A 130 -5.96 13.92 -6.70
N ALA A 131 -4.93 14.64 -7.13
CA ALA A 131 -4.57 15.95 -6.60
C ALA A 131 -4.50 16.99 -7.70
N ASP A 132 -4.84 18.24 -7.37
CA ASP A 132 -4.84 19.36 -8.30
C ASP A 132 -3.51 20.13 -8.21
N GLU A 133 -2.91 20.22 -7.01
CA GLU A 133 -1.73 21.05 -6.75
C GLU A 133 -0.78 20.41 -5.75
N ILE A 134 0.51 20.73 -5.88
CA ILE A 134 1.54 20.35 -4.90
C ILE A 134 2.08 21.64 -4.27
N ILE A 135 2.09 21.73 -2.95
CA ILE A 135 2.54 22.93 -2.22
C ILE A 135 3.99 23.27 -2.59
N GLY A 136 4.21 24.52 -2.98
CA GLY A 136 5.57 25.03 -3.27
C GLY A 136 6.18 24.55 -4.58
N VAL A 137 5.44 23.83 -5.41
CA VAL A 137 5.87 23.44 -6.77
C VAL A 137 5.15 24.33 -7.75
N VAL A 138 5.87 25.26 -8.40
CA VAL A 138 5.36 26.01 -9.56
C VAL A 138 5.38 25.06 -10.76
N ASP A 139 4.29 25.02 -11.52
CA ASP A 139 4.08 24.08 -12.65
C ASP A 139 4.99 24.39 -13.86
N GLU A 140 6.30 24.37 -13.71
CA GLU A 140 7.22 24.39 -14.83
C GLU A 140 7.79 22.98 -15.06
N ASN A 141 7.26 22.28 -16.07
CA ASN A 141 7.76 21.01 -16.59
C ASN A 141 7.88 19.86 -15.55
N ILE A 142 6.77 19.30 -15.13
CA ILE A 142 6.77 17.98 -14.49
C ILE A 142 7.04 16.94 -15.58
N PRO A 143 8.21 16.25 -15.62
CA PRO A 143 8.37 15.08 -16.48
C PRO A 143 7.25 14.09 -16.10
N GLN A 144 6.54 13.54 -17.08
CA GLN A 144 5.58 12.47 -16.82
C GLN A 144 6.29 11.40 -16.00
N ALA A 145 5.95 11.28 -14.73
CA ALA A 145 6.44 10.22 -13.87
C ALA A 145 5.92 8.91 -14.47
N GLY A 146 6.82 8.16 -15.08
CA GLY A 146 6.50 6.79 -15.52
C GLY A 146 5.94 6.03 -14.31
N ASN A 147 4.90 5.25 -14.53
CA ASN A 147 4.13 4.47 -13.56
C ASN A 147 4.99 3.97 -12.37
N MET A 148 5.13 4.77 -11.33
CA MET A 148 5.64 4.31 -10.05
C MET A 148 4.49 3.73 -9.24
N MET A 149 4.07 2.53 -9.63
CA MET A 149 3.17 1.72 -8.82
C MET A 149 4.00 1.04 -7.73
N PHE A 150 3.93 1.55 -6.52
CA PHE A 150 4.54 0.91 -5.36
C PHE A 150 3.53 -0.08 -4.78
N SER A 151 3.79 -1.38 -4.90
CA SER A 151 3.11 -2.36 -4.06
C SER A 151 3.71 -2.31 -2.65
N GLU A 152 2.92 -2.63 -1.63
CA GLU A 152 3.37 -2.72 -0.23
C GLU A 152 4.68 -3.53 -0.11
N THR A 153 4.75 -4.66 -0.80
CA THR A 153 5.94 -5.51 -0.89
C THR A 153 7.16 -4.79 -1.45
N LYS A 154 6.97 -3.93 -2.47
CA LYS A 154 8.08 -3.16 -3.06
C LYS A 154 8.55 -2.05 -2.12
N VAL A 155 7.62 -1.37 -1.43
CA VAL A 155 7.94 -0.34 -0.44
C VAL A 155 8.68 -0.97 0.74
N MET A 156 8.19 -2.07 1.29
CA MET A 156 8.84 -2.79 2.39
C MET A 156 10.23 -3.30 1.99
N ASN A 157 10.40 -3.85 0.80
CA ASN A 157 11.70 -4.31 0.31
C ASN A 157 12.68 -3.16 0.08
N SER A 158 12.21 -2.01 -0.44
CA SER A 158 13.05 -0.83 -0.63
C SER A 158 13.45 -0.21 0.71
N LEU A 159 12.53 -0.16 1.69
CA LEU A 159 12.79 0.31 3.05
C LEU A 159 13.79 -0.62 3.77
N ALA A 160 13.58 -1.93 3.70
CA ALA A 160 14.49 -2.93 4.25
C ALA A 160 15.90 -2.82 3.65
N THR A 161 16.00 -2.63 2.32
CA THR A 161 17.27 -2.43 1.62
C THR A 161 17.94 -1.11 2.04
N ALA A 162 17.17 -0.03 2.20
CA ALA A 162 17.69 1.27 2.64
C ALA A 162 18.19 1.21 4.10
N ILE A 163 17.47 0.53 4.98
CA ILE A 163 17.86 0.30 6.39
C ILE A 163 19.15 -0.54 6.44
N ALA A 164 19.20 -1.66 5.73
CA ALA A 164 20.39 -2.52 5.66
C ALA A 164 21.62 -1.75 5.18
N LYS A 165 21.46 -0.87 4.19
CA LYS A 165 22.52 -0.03 3.64
C LYS A 165 23.00 1.06 4.62
N ARG A 166 22.10 1.63 5.44
CA ARG A 166 22.44 2.65 6.44
C ARG A 166 22.98 2.08 7.74
N CYS A 167 22.50 0.93 8.16
CA CYS A 167 22.91 0.32 9.42
C CYS A 167 24.24 -0.45 9.31
N ARG A 168 24.88 -0.53 8.11
CA ARG A 168 26.12 -1.31 7.89
C ARG A 168 26.07 -2.69 8.59
N ILE A 169 24.93 -3.33 8.57
CA ILE A 169 24.86 -4.72 8.98
C ILE A 169 25.62 -5.51 7.91
N GLN A 170 26.89 -5.80 8.21
CA GLN A 170 27.59 -6.79 7.40
C GLN A 170 26.78 -8.08 7.48
N PRO A 171 26.49 -8.74 6.36
CA PRO A 171 25.96 -10.09 6.42
C PRO A 171 26.88 -10.90 7.34
N PRO A 172 26.35 -11.73 8.24
CA PRO A 172 27.20 -12.62 9.01
C PRO A 172 28.08 -13.36 8.03
N GLU A 173 29.40 -13.34 8.26
CA GLU A 173 30.34 -14.13 7.47
C GLU A 173 29.76 -15.54 7.34
N PRO A 174 29.82 -16.16 6.16
CA PRO A 174 29.38 -17.53 6.00
C PRO A 174 30.11 -18.32 7.07
N LYS A 175 29.38 -18.87 8.03
CA LYS A 175 29.97 -19.80 9.01
C LYS A 175 30.58 -20.89 8.16
N GLU A 176 31.93 -21.00 8.20
CA GLU A 176 32.61 -22.14 7.62
C GLU A 176 31.87 -23.38 8.12
N GLU A 177 31.37 -24.19 7.21
CA GLU A 177 30.81 -25.48 7.58
C GLU A 177 31.90 -26.22 8.41
N PRO A 178 31.54 -26.75 9.56
CA PRO A 178 32.54 -27.45 10.39
C PRO A 178 33.15 -28.51 9.51
N LYS A 179 34.47 -28.42 9.25
CA LYS A 179 35.21 -29.44 8.52
C LYS A 179 34.92 -30.77 9.23
N PRO A 180 34.52 -31.81 8.48
CA PRO A 180 34.15 -33.07 9.12
C PRO A 180 35.32 -33.58 9.91
N ILE A 181 35.16 -33.57 11.23
CA ILE A 181 36.13 -34.16 12.18
C ILE A 181 36.10 -35.67 11.97
N ASN A 182 37.17 -36.20 11.45
CA ASN A 182 37.43 -37.63 11.23
C ASN A 182 36.59 -38.33 10.16
N THR A 183 36.94 -38.09 8.90
CA THR A 183 36.74 -39.12 7.88
C THR A 183 37.81 -40.19 8.04
N VAL A 184 37.47 -41.27 8.74
CA VAL A 184 38.27 -42.52 8.69
C VAL A 184 38.13 -43.03 7.26
N LYS A 185 39.28 -43.21 6.56
CA LYS A 185 39.27 -43.71 5.18
C LYS A 185 38.53 -45.06 5.15
N ALA A 186 37.61 -45.20 4.17
CA ALA A 186 36.77 -46.40 4.06
C ALA A 186 37.57 -47.71 4.06
N ASP A 187 38.80 -47.66 3.58
CA ASP A 187 39.71 -48.84 3.58
C ASP A 187 40.13 -49.27 4.96
N SER A 188 40.36 -48.36 5.91
CA SER A 188 40.70 -48.70 7.28
C SER A 188 39.51 -49.30 8.08
N LEU A 189 38.29 -48.96 7.68
CA LEU A 189 37.07 -49.59 8.22
C LEU A 189 36.85 -51.00 7.66
N LYS A 190 37.18 -51.23 6.40
CA LYS A 190 37.11 -52.56 5.77
C LYS A 190 38.15 -53.53 6.38
N GLU A 191 39.39 -53.06 6.62
CA GLU A 191 40.41 -53.86 7.32
C GLU A 191 40.00 -54.24 8.74
N ARG A 192 39.43 -53.31 9.51
CA ARG A 192 38.93 -53.63 10.85
C ARG A 192 37.75 -54.63 10.81
N LEU A 193 36.87 -54.48 9.83
CA LEU A 193 35.75 -55.42 9.67
C LEU A 193 36.23 -56.81 9.27
N PHE A 194 37.27 -56.89 8.45
CA PHE A 194 37.89 -58.17 8.07
C PHE A 194 38.55 -58.87 9.25
N LEU A 195 39.32 -58.16 10.08
CA LEU A 195 39.92 -58.66 11.31
C LEU A 195 38.88 -59.17 12.35
N MET A 196 37.74 -58.48 12.43
CA MET A 196 36.66 -58.93 13.33
C MET A 196 35.95 -60.21 12.83
N LYS A 197 35.94 -60.49 11.53
CA LYS A 197 35.38 -61.71 10.98
C LYS A 197 36.28 -62.92 11.18
N THR A 198 37.60 -62.74 11.19
CA THR A 198 38.58 -63.84 11.40
C THR A 198 38.72 -64.30 12.84
N TRP A 199 38.04 -63.61 13.80
CA TRP A 199 38.01 -64.00 15.24
C TRP A 199 36.74 -64.81 15.60
N ARG A 200 35.92 -65.17 14.64
CA ARG A 200 34.62 -65.84 14.87
C ARG A 200 34.55 -67.26 14.36
N ASP A 201 35.65 -67.79 13.83
CA ASP A 201 35.84 -69.19 13.44
C ASP A 201 36.88 -69.91 14.41
#